data_21058267db4b296c313a11f41bec6947
#
_entry.id   21058267db4b296c313a11f41bec6947
#
_cell.length_a   1.000
_cell.length_b   1.000
_cell.length_c   1.000
_cell.angle_alpha   90.00
_cell.angle_beta   90.00
_cell.angle_gamma   90.00
#
_symmetry.space_group_name_H-M   'P 1'
#
loop_
_entity.id
_entity.type
_entity.pdbx_description
1 polymer ?
#
loop_
_entity_poly.entity_id
_entity_poly.type
_entity_poly.pdbx_seq_one_letter_code
_entity_poly.pdbx_strand_id
1 'polypeptide(L)'
;SRLQQNLVMSHACGTGERVPSEIVRLILLLKIQSLSYGHSGVQLATVERLIDFFNNDVLPVVYQQGSLGASGDLAPLAHMSLPLLGLGEVEYKGAVRPAAGVLSELGWQPIELQSKEGLALLNGTQFMSAYGVWALIQSRRLSEWADRIGALSLDAFDGRIEPFCDEVHLIRAHKGQLTTARNICRLLEGSELIARPKKHVQDPYSFRCIPQVHGASKDTIDYVEGVLTTEINSTTDNPTVFPEEDMVVSAGNFHGQPIALAMDFLAIALAELGSISERRTYKLISGARELPAFLVAKPGLNSGFMIPQYTAASIVSQSKGLCMPASVDSIPSSQGQEDHVSMGSNAATKLYRVVCNTERVLALSLIHI
;
A
#
# COMPACT_ATOMS: atom_id res chain seq x y z
N SER A 1 -25.44 -21.17 12.87
CA SER A 1 -25.31 -22.49 13.53
C SER A 1 -24.00 -22.57 14.32
N ARG A 2 -23.94 -23.44 15.30
CA ARG A 2 -22.74 -23.64 16.15
C ARG A 2 -21.46 -23.92 15.34
N LEU A 3 -21.59 -24.64 14.22
CA LEU A 3 -20.46 -24.90 13.31
C LEU A 3 -19.87 -23.61 12.74
N GLN A 4 -20.69 -22.69 12.26
CA GLN A 4 -20.25 -21.42 11.68
C GLN A 4 -19.57 -20.53 12.72
N GLN A 5 -20.10 -20.47 13.93
CA GLN A 5 -19.47 -19.74 15.04
C GLN A 5 -18.11 -20.36 15.42
N ASN A 6 -18.03 -21.68 15.56
CA ASN A 6 -16.79 -22.38 15.86
C ASN A 6 -15.72 -22.13 14.78
N LEU A 7 -16.13 -22.06 13.50
CA LEU A 7 -15.24 -21.77 12.39
C LEU A 7 -14.60 -20.39 12.55
N VAL A 8 -15.38 -19.34 12.78
CA VAL A 8 -14.87 -17.99 13.00
C VAL A 8 -13.94 -17.96 14.22
N MET A 9 -14.35 -18.54 15.34
CA MET A 9 -13.55 -18.54 16.57
C MET A 9 -12.22 -19.25 16.41
N SER A 10 -12.18 -20.40 15.73
CA SER A 10 -10.96 -21.20 15.56
C SER A 10 -9.94 -20.57 14.62
N HIS A 11 -10.38 -19.67 13.73
CA HIS A 11 -9.53 -18.98 12.77
C HIS A 11 -9.02 -17.62 13.28
N ALA A 12 -9.60 -17.07 14.34
CA ALA A 12 -9.19 -15.79 14.90
C ALA A 12 -7.97 -15.94 15.83
N CYS A 13 -6.83 -16.29 15.23
CA CYS A 13 -5.56 -16.57 15.93
C CYS A 13 -4.40 -15.70 15.42
N GLY A 14 -4.70 -14.57 14.78
CA GLY A 14 -3.70 -13.60 14.36
C GLY A 14 -2.97 -12.94 15.54
N THR A 15 -1.75 -12.46 15.29
CA THR A 15 -0.86 -11.88 16.29
C THR A 15 -0.05 -10.72 15.70
N GLY A 16 0.89 -10.16 16.49
CA GLY A 16 1.73 -9.04 16.09
C GLY A 16 1.06 -7.69 16.31
N GLU A 17 1.45 -6.69 15.54
CA GLU A 17 0.89 -5.35 15.65
C GLU A 17 -0.56 -5.31 15.16
N ARG A 18 -1.33 -4.37 15.72
CA ARG A 18 -2.69 -4.11 15.24
C ARG A 18 -2.65 -3.50 13.85
N VAL A 19 -3.63 -3.86 13.03
CA VAL A 19 -3.86 -3.21 11.74
C VAL A 19 -4.32 -1.78 11.97
N PRO A 20 -3.77 -0.77 11.25
CA PRO A 20 -4.22 0.60 11.37
C PRO A 20 -5.72 0.77 11.12
N SER A 21 -6.37 1.66 11.86
CA SER A 21 -7.84 1.86 11.81
C SER A 21 -8.35 2.22 10.43
N GLU A 22 -7.60 3.02 9.66
CA GLU A 22 -7.95 3.33 8.26
C GLU A 22 -7.94 2.10 7.35
N ILE A 23 -7.06 1.14 7.60
CA ILE A 23 -7.02 -0.13 6.85
C ILE A 23 -8.19 -1.01 7.27
N VAL A 24 -8.52 -1.08 8.56
CA VAL A 24 -9.69 -1.83 9.05
C VAL A 24 -11.00 -1.29 8.44
N ARG A 25 -11.15 0.02 8.31
CA ARG A 25 -12.29 0.63 7.60
C ARG A 25 -12.37 0.16 6.15
N LEU A 26 -11.24 0.09 5.45
CA LEU A 26 -11.18 -0.44 4.08
C LEU A 26 -11.51 -1.93 4.04
N ILE A 27 -11.05 -2.74 4.99
CA ILE A 27 -11.41 -4.17 5.07
C ILE A 27 -12.94 -4.31 5.17
N LEU A 28 -13.59 -3.58 6.07
CA LEU A 28 -15.04 -3.59 6.21
C LEU A 28 -15.75 -3.19 4.91
N LEU A 29 -15.34 -2.07 4.30
CA LEU A 29 -15.93 -1.59 3.05
C LEU A 29 -15.80 -2.62 1.93
N LEU A 30 -14.61 -3.18 1.72
CA LEU A 30 -14.35 -4.17 0.67
C LEU A 30 -15.08 -5.49 0.93
N LYS A 31 -15.24 -5.88 2.21
CA LYS A 31 -16.03 -7.07 2.55
C LYS A 31 -17.52 -6.85 2.27
N ILE A 32 -18.06 -5.71 2.65
CA ILE A 32 -19.43 -5.32 2.32
C ILE A 32 -19.66 -5.35 0.80
N GLN A 33 -18.74 -4.75 0.03
CA GLN A 33 -18.78 -4.72 -1.43
C GLN A 33 -18.84 -6.13 -2.01
N SER A 34 -17.91 -7.01 -1.63
CA SER A 34 -17.84 -8.38 -2.13
C SER A 34 -19.09 -9.21 -1.80
N LEU A 35 -19.60 -9.08 -0.56
CA LEU A 35 -20.81 -9.79 -0.14
C LEU A 35 -22.07 -9.28 -0.87
N SER A 36 -22.11 -8.00 -1.23
CA SER A 36 -23.25 -7.35 -1.91
C SER A 36 -23.50 -7.87 -3.32
N TYR A 37 -22.54 -8.57 -3.93
CA TYR A 37 -22.74 -9.21 -5.24
C TYR A 37 -23.65 -10.45 -5.20
N GLY A 38 -23.98 -10.97 -4.02
CA GLY A 38 -24.95 -12.07 -3.85
C GLY A 38 -24.36 -13.47 -4.14
N HIS A 39 -23.07 -13.60 -4.37
CA HIS A 39 -22.41 -14.88 -4.69
C HIS A 39 -21.81 -15.61 -3.48
N SER A 40 -21.93 -15.06 -2.28
CA SER A 40 -21.30 -15.61 -1.07
C SER A 40 -22.24 -16.41 -0.19
N GLY A 41 -23.56 -16.28 -0.37
CA GLY A 41 -24.57 -16.98 0.42
C GLY A 41 -24.58 -16.53 1.89
N VAL A 42 -24.88 -15.25 2.12
CA VAL A 42 -25.02 -14.62 3.44
C VAL A 42 -26.43 -14.07 3.61
N GLN A 43 -26.91 -14.03 4.86
CA GLN A 43 -28.15 -13.33 5.19
C GLN A 43 -27.94 -11.81 5.13
N LEU A 44 -29.00 -11.08 4.80
CA LEU A 44 -28.98 -9.62 4.72
C LEU A 44 -28.54 -8.97 6.04
N ALA A 45 -29.01 -9.48 7.18
CA ALA A 45 -28.69 -8.97 8.51
C ALA A 45 -27.17 -8.95 8.81
N THR A 46 -26.40 -9.90 8.27
CA THR A 46 -24.94 -9.94 8.42
C THR A 46 -24.27 -8.77 7.67
N VAL A 47 -24.73 -8.50 6.44
CA VAL A 47 -24.19 -7.39 5.63
C VAL A 47 -24.60 -6.04 6.24
N GLU A 48 -25.85 -5.90 6.65
CA GLU A 48 -26.36 -4.70 7.32
C GLU A 48 -25.57 -4.39 8.60
N ARG A 49 -25.22 -5.40 9.42
CA ARG A 49 -24.39 -5.20 10.60
C ARG A 49 -22.96 -4.77 10.26
N LEU A 50 -22.36 -5.25 9.18
CA LEU A 50 -21.05 -4.74 8.71
C LEU A 50 -21.15 -3.28 8.26
N ILE A 51 -22.27 -2.89 7.62
CA ILE A 51 -22.56 -1.49 7.27
C ILE A 51 -22.73 -0.64 8.54
N ASP A 52 -23.43 -1.15 9.55
CA ASP A 52 -23.58 -0.48 10.84
C ASP A 52 -22.21 -0.24 11.51
N PHE A 53 -21.32 -1.25 11.50
CA PHE A 53 -19.96 -1.10 12.01
C PHE A 53 -19.21 0.00 11.28
N PHE A 54 -19.26 0.00 9.96
CA PHE A 54 -18.60 1.02 9.14
C PHE A 54 -19.13 2.42 9.41
N ASN A 55 -20.45 2.59 9.46
CA ASN A 55 -21.11 3.89 9.61
C ASN A 55 -20.98 4.48 11.01
N ASN A 56 -20.80 3.65 12.04
CA ASN A 56 -20.69 4.08 13.43
C ASN A 56 -19.25 4.03 13.97
N ASP A 57 -18.25 3.83 13.10
CA ASP A 57 -16.83 3.72 13.49
C ASP A 57 -16.60 2.64 14.57
N VAL A 58 -17.31 1.52 14.49
CA VAL A 58 -17.07 0.33 15.30
C VAL A 58 -16.07 -0.54 14.54
N LEU A 59 -14.79 -0.37 14.83
CA LEU A 59 -13.72 -1.00 14.05
C LEU A 59 -13.21 -2.27 14.75
N PRO A 60 -13.39 -3.46 14.18
CA PRO A 60 -12.83 -4.68 14.74
C PRO A 60 -11.31 -4.60 14.93
N VAL A 61 -10.81 -5.14 16.04
CA VAL A 61 -9.37 -5.28 16.25
C VAL A 61 -8.86 -6.44 15.42
N VAL A 62 -7.99 -6.14 14.46
CA VAL A 62 -7.35 -7.10 13.56
C VAL A 62 -5.84 -7.03 13.73
N TYR A 63 -5.14 -8.15 13.52
CA TYR A 63 -3.69 -8.24 13.67
C TYR A 63 -3.01 -8.48 12.32
N GLN A 64 -1.76 -8.02 12.20
CA GLN A 64 -1.02 -8.03 10.93
C GLN A 64 -0.48 -9.41 10.55
N GLN A 65 -0.26 -10.31 11.51
CA GLN A 65 0.31 -11.62 11.28
C GLN A 65 -0.73 -12.72 11.48
N GLY A 66 -0.78 -13.69 10.58
CA GLY A 66 -1.67 -14.86 10.68
C GLY A 66 -2.23 -15.35 9.36
N SER A 67 -2.05 -14.63 8.23
CA SER A 67 -2.50 -15.07 6.91
C SER A 67 -1.34 -15.56 6.05
N LEU A 68 -1.52 -16.72 5.44
CA LEU A 68 -0.67 -17.24 4.34
C LEU A 68 -1.21 -16.84 2.96
N GLY A 69 -2.40 -16.24 2.89
CA GLY A 69 -3.16 -16.14 1.65
C GLY A 69 -3.77 -17.46 1.21
N ALA A 70 -3.81 -18.44 2.09
CA ALA A 70 -4.52 -19.71 1.91
C ALA A 70 -6.03 -19.48 2.06
N SER A 71 -6.83 -19.76 1.06
CA SER A 71 -8.26 -19.39 0.99
C SER A 71 -8.50 -17.88 1.19
N GLY A 72 -7.53 -17.06 0.82
CA GLY A 72 -7.48 -15.64 1.12
C GLY A 72 -6.96 -15.34 2.53
N ASP A 73 -7.52 -14.34 3.18
CA ASP A 73 -7.04 -13.76 4.44
C ASP A 73 -7.79 -14.31 5.67
N LEU A 74 -7.74 -15.60 5.91
CA LEU A 74 -8.57 -16.30 6.90
C LEU A 74 -8.49 -15.67 8.31
N ALA A 75 -7.32 -15.62 8.92
CA ALA A 75 -7.17 -15.15 10.29
C ALA A 75 -7.54 -13.66 10.48
N PRO A 76 -7.09 -12.71 9.63
CA PRO A 76 -7.53 -11.33 9.71
C PRO A 76 -9.04 -11.14 9.56
N LEU A 77 -9.66 -11.84 8.60
CA LEU A 77 -11.10 -11.75 8.37
C LEU A 77 -11.91 -12.44 9.48
N ALA A 78 -11.36 -13.46 10.14
CA ALA A 78 -11.94 -14.03 11.34
C ALA A 78 -11.95 -13.01 12.49
N HIS A 79 -10.84 -12.31 12.74
CA HIS A 79 -10.81 -11.22 13.72
C HIS A 79 -11.81 -10.11 13.40
N MET A 80 -11.91 -9.70 12.12
CA MET A 80 -12.92 -8.74 11.67
C MET A 80 -14.36 -9.22 11.99
N SER A 81 -14.60 -10.53 11.97
CA SER A 81 -15.92 -11.13 12.09
C SER A 81 -16.33 -11.44 13.55
N LEU A 82 -15.39 -11.55 14.49
CA LEU A 82 -15.67 -11.84 15.90
C LEU A 82 -16.72 -10.87 16.50
N PRO A 83 -16.66 -9.54 16.28
CA PRO A 83 -17.61 -8.61 16.85
C PRO A 83 -19.06 -8.83 16.37
N LEU A 84 -19.28 -9.41 15.17
CA LEU A 84 -20.63 -9.79 14.73
C LEU A 84 -21.29 -10.78 15.71
N LEU A 85 -20.48 -11.62 16.35
CA LEU A 85 -20.88 -12.63 17.32
C LEU A 85 -20.88 -12.11 18.77
N GLY A 86 -20.57 -10.81 18.97
CA GLY A 86 -20.37 -10.26 20.31
C GLY A 86 -19.06 -10.69 20.97
N LEU A 87 -18.09 -11.18 20.18
CA LEU A 87 -16.79 -11.66 20.65
C LEU A 87 -15.66 -10.72 20.23
N GLY A 88 -14.47 -10.90 20.81
CA GLY A 88 -13.31 -10.09 20.48
C GLY A 88 -13.42 -8.64 20.96
N GLU A 89 -12.63 -7.78 20.31
CA GLU A 89 -12.51 -6.37 20.66
C GLU A 89 -12.78 -5.48 19.46
N VAL A 90 -13.21 -4.25 19.73
CA VAL A 90 -13.39 -3.18 18.74
C VAL A 90 -12.75 -1.90 19.23
N GLU A 91 -12.22 -1.10 18.32
CA GLU A 91 -11.94 0.31 18.56
C GLU A 91 -13.24 1.10 18.37
N TYR A 92 -13.65 1.81 19.41
CA TYR A 92 -14.86 2.63 19.39
C TYR A 92 -14.66 3.87 20.26
N LYS A 93 -14.96 5.06 19.70
CA LYS A 93 -14.75 6.37 20.36
C LYS A 93 -13.32 6.55 20.86
N GLY A 94 -12.32 6.11 20.09
CA GLY A 94 -10.90 6.27 20.42
C GLY A 94 -10.37 5.29 21.48
N ALA A 95 -11.13 4.30 21.89
CA ALA A 95 -10.72 3.30 22.88
C ALA A 95 -10.98 1.87 22.38
N VAL A 96 -10.08 0.95 22.71
CA VAL A 96 -10.30 -0.49 22.48
C VAL A 96 -11.13 -1.05 23.62
N ARG A 97 -12.21 -1.74 23.26
CA ARG A 97 -13.22 -2.22 24.19
C ARG A 97 -13.70 -3.61 23.77
N PRO A 98 -14.16 -4.46 24.72
CA PRO A 98 -14.85 -5.70 24.37
C PRO A 98 -16.07 -5.45 23.49
N ALA A 99 -16.18 -6.20 22.38
CA ALA A 99 -17.26 -6.03 21.41
C ALA A 99 -18.64 -6.16 22.03
N ALA A 100 -18.87 -7.14 22.92
CA ALA A 100 -20.16 -7.33 23.60
C ALA A 100 -20.65 -6.06 24.31
N GLY A 101 -19.74 -5.33 24.98
CA GLY A 101 -20.08 -4.08 25.67
C GLY A 101 -20.51 -2.96 24.71
N VAL A 102 -19.83 -2.84 23.57
CA VAL A 102 -20.15 -1.83 22.55
C VAL A 102 -21.47 -2.17 21.85
N LEU A 103 -21.68 -3.44 21.49
CA LEU A 103 -22.96 -3.89 20.93
C LEU A 103 -24.11 -3.57 21.87
N SER A 104 -23.97 -3.87 23.17
CA SER A 104 -24.99 -3.57 24.18
C SER A 104 -25.27 -2.07 24.29
N GLU A 105 -24.22 -1.21 24.28
CA GLU A 105 -24.35 0.25 24.30
C GLU A 105 -25.15 0.76 23.11
N LEU A 106 -24.96 0.16 21.94
CA LEU A 106 -25.64 0.53 20.69
C LEU A 106 -27.01 -0.14 20.51
N GLY A 107 -27.42 -1.00 21.45
CA GLY A 107 -28.67 -1.75 21.35
C GLY A 107 -28.67 -2.87 20.31
N TRP A 108 -27.49 -3.32 19.90
CA TRP A 108 -27.33 -4.35 18.88
C TRP A 108 -27.18 -5.74 19.51
N GLN A 109 -27.90 -6.72 18.95
CA GLN A 109 -27.74 -8.12 19.35
C GLN A 109 -26.66 -8.79 18.47
N PRO A 110 -25.90 -9.75 19.00
CA PRO A 110 -25.04 -10.59 18.20
C PRO A 110 -25.79 -11.27 17.07
N ILE A 111 -25.11 -11.45 15.92
CA ILE A 111 -25.67 -12.15 14.75
C ILE A 111 -25.53 -13.67 14.98
N GLU A 112 -26.61 -14.40 14.71
CA GLU A 112 -26.55 -15.86 14.62
C GLU A 112 -26.29 -16.27 13.17
N LEU A 113 -25.07 -16.77 12.90
CA LEU A 113 -24.63 -17.14 11.56
C LEU A 113 -25.39 -18.36 11.04
N GLN A 114 -25.86 -18.26 9.83
CA GLN A 114 -26.54 -19.32 9.08
C GLN A 114 -25.55 -20.19 8.29
N SER A 115 -26.06 -21.16 7.53
CA SER A 115 -25.23 -22.06 6.72
C SER A 115 -24.32 -21.29 5.75
N LYS A 116 -23.06 -21.70 5.62
CA LYS A 116 -21.99 -21.10 4.78
C LYS A 116 -21.48 -19.73 5.27
N GLU A 117 -22.15 -18.97 6.11
CA GLU A 117 -21.75 -17.60 6.47
C GLU A 117 -20.38 -17.49 7.12
N GLY A 118 -19.96 -18.51 7.87
CA GLY A 118 -18.58 -18.56 8.39
C GLY A 118 -17.55 -18.49 7.28
N LEU A 119 -17.66 -19.32 6.24
CA LEU A 119 -16.75 -19.29 5.09
C LEU A 119 -16.87 -17.97 4.30
N ALA A 120 -18.10 -17.48 4.09
CA ALA A 120 -18.32 -16.23 3.38
C ALA A 120 -17.64 -15.03 4.07
N LEU A 121 -17.59 -15.03 5.38
CA LEU A 121 -16.91 -14.00 6.16
C LEU A 121 -15.38 -14.15 6.15
N LEU A 122 -14.85 -15.38 6.21
CA LEU A 122 -13.43 -15.64 6.35
C LEU A 122 -12.67 -15.69 5.02
N ASN A 123 -13.29 -16.23 3.97
CA ASN A 123 -12.66 -16.33 2.65
C ASN A 123 -12.58 -14.97 1.97
N GLY A 124 -11.58 -14.78 1.13
CA GLY A 124 -11.41 -13.60 0.32
C GLY A 124 -10.16 -12.80 0.62
N THR A 125 -9.92 -11.79 -0.21
CA THR A 125 -8.68 -11.02 -0.27
C THR A 125 -8.80 -9.62 0.32
N GLN A 126 -9.84 -9.36 1.14
CA GLN A 126 -10.16 -8.01 1.57
C GLN A 126 -9.11 -7.38 2.50
N PHE A 127 -8.39 -8.19 3.29
CA PHE A 127 -7.28 -7.68 4.10
C PHE A 127 -6.12 -7.20 3.22
N MET A 128 -5.60 -8.06 2.34
CA MET A 128 -4.50 -7.67 1.45
C MET A 128 -4.92 -6.60 0.45
N SER A 129 -6.15 -6.61 -0.04
CA SER A 129 -6.70 -5.58 -0.92
C SER A 129 -6.84 -4.23 -0.23
N ALA A 130 -7.23 -4.18 1.04
CA ALA A 130 -7.32 -2.94 1.81
C ALA A 130 -5.95 -2.25 1.93
N TYR A 131 -4.90 -2.99 2.25
CA TYR A 131 -3.53 -2.47 2.23
C TYR A 131 -3.12 -2.00 0.83
N GLY A 132 -3.46 -2.79 -0.20
CA GLY A 132 -3.17 -2.45 -1.60
C GLY A 132 -3.81 -1.15 -2.03
N VAL A 133 -5.10 -0.95 -1.74
CA VAL A 133 -5.85 0.29 -2.05
C VAL A 133 -5.26 1.49 -1.32
N TRP A 134 -5.01 1.37 -0.02
CA TRP A 134 -4.37 2.43 0.76
C TRP A 134 -3.00 2.79 0.17
N ALA A 135 -2.17 1.79 -0.09
CA ALA A 135 -0.86 1.98 -0.67
C ALA A 135 -0.91 2.63 -2.06
N LEU A 136 -1.86 2.26 -2.90
CA LEU A 136 -2.07 2.86 -4.22
C LEU A 136 -2.38 4.36 -4.13
N ILE A 137 -3.31 4.74 -3.24
CA ILE A 137 -3.69 6.14 -3.01
C ILE A 137 -2.48 6.94 -2.53
N GLN A 138 -1.72 6.42 -1.56
CA GLN A 138 -0.50 7.06 -1.09
C GLN A 138 0.57 7.13 -2.19
N SER A 139 0.71 6.09 -3.01
CA SER A 139 1.69 6.04 -4.10
C SER A 139 1.44 7.12 -5.15
N ARG A 140 0.18 7.38 -5.52
CA ARG A 140 -0.19 8.49 -6.41
C ARG A 140 0.27 9.82 -5.83
N ARG A 141 -0.06 10.09 -4.57
CA ARG A 141 0.37 11.29 -3.86
C ARG A 141 1.89 11.42 -3.80
N LEU A 142 2.59 10.37 -3.40
CA LEU A 142 4.05 10.37 -3.29
C LEU A 142 4.74 10.54 -4.64
N SER A 143 4.19 9.97 -5.71
CA SER A 143 4.71 10.15 -7.08
C SER A 143 4.63 11.61 -7.55
N GLU A 144 3.55 12.32 -7.21
CA GLU A 144 3.43 13.76 -7.49
C GLU A 144 4.45 14.58 -6.68
N TRP A 145 4.58 14.28 -5.38
CA TRP A 145 5.57 14.95 -4.54
C TRP A 145 7.01 14.65 -4.98
N ALA A 146 7.30 13.44 -5.45
CA ALA A 146 8.61 13.10 -5.98
C ALA A 146 9.00 14.00 -7.18
N ASP A 147 8.05 14.30 -8.08
CA ASP A 147 8.30 15.20 -9.19
C ASP A 147 8.55 16.65 -8.70
N ARG A 148 7.72 17.14 -7.76
CA ARG A 148 7.89 18.50 -7.19
C ARG A 148 9.24 18.65 -6.47
N ILE A 149 9.61 17.69 -5.64
CA ILE A 149 10.89 17.66 -4.92
C ILE A 149 12.05 17.50 -5.91
N GLY A 150 11.87 16.67 -6.94
CA GLY A 150 12.84 16.50 -8.02
C GLY A 150 13.11 17.80 -8.78
N ALA A 151 12.06 18.56 -9.09
CA ALA A 151 12.17 19.86 -9.74
C ALA A 151 12.89 20.88 -8.84
N LEU A 152 12.50 21.00 -7.58
CA LEU A 152 13.16 21.87 -6.61
C LEU A 152 14.65 21.52 -6.45
N SER A 153 14.97 20.22 -6.34
CA SER A 153 16.35 19.75 -6.23
C SER A 153 17.16 20.07 -7.48
N LEU A 154 16.57 19.91 -8.68
CA LEU A 154 17.22 20.22 -9.95
C LEU A 154 17.54 21.71 -10.05
N ASP A 155 16.61 22.57 -9.67
CA ASP A 155 16.76 24.02 -9.66
C ASP A 155 17.85 24.47 -8.67
N ALA A 156 17.77 24.00 -7.42
CA ALA A 156 18.75 24.29 -6.38
C ALA A 156 20.16 23.78 -6.71
N PHE A 157 20.29 22.69 -7.46
CA PHE A 157 21.57 22.12 -7.88
C PHE A 157 22.17 22.82 -9.13
N ASP A 158 21.57 23.89 -9.62
CA ASP A 158 21.92 24.53 -10.88
C ASP A 158 21.86 23.55 -12.07
N GLY A 159 20.83 22.70 -12.10
CA GLY A 159 20.67 21.66 -13.10
C GLY A 159 20.29 22.16 -14.49
N ARG A 160 20.28 21.25 -15.46
CA ARG A 160 19.94 21.52 -16.88
C ARG A 160 18.54 21.06 -17.20
N ILE A 161 17.80 21.86 -17.97
CA ILE A 161 16.43 21.53 -18.41
C ILE A 161 16.40 20.70 -19.70
N GLU A 162 17.43 20.75 -20.52
CA GLU A 162 17.44 20.10 -21.83
C GLU A 162 17.20 18.59 -21.79
N PRO A 163 17.63 17.83 -20.74
CA PRO A 163 17.30 16.40 -20.63
C PRO A 163 15.81 16.09 -20.52
N PHE A 164 14.96 17.10 -20.31
CA PHE A 164 13.51 16.97 -20.10
C PHE A 164 12.69 17.38 -21.33
N CYS A 165 13.32 17.75 -22.47
CA CYS A 165 12.62 18.14 -23.68
C CYS A 165 11.84 16.95 -24.28
N ASP A 166 10.68 17.23 -24.86
CA ASP A 166 9.78 16.22 -25.43
C ASP A 166 10.45 15.32 -26.48
N GLU A 167 11.34 15.87 -27.30
CA GLU A 167 12.04 15.15 -28.38
C GLU A 167 12.82 13.93 -27.83
N VAL A 168 13.47 14.08 -26.68
CA VAL A 168 14.21 12.97 -26.04
C VAL A 168 13.27 11.84 -25.61
N HIS A 169 12.07 12.19 -25.14
CA HIS A 169 11.13 11.23 -24.56
C HIS A 169 10.17 10.62 -25.58
N LEU A 170 9.91 11.31 -26.69
CA LEU A 170 9.09 10.79 -27.78
C LEU A 170 9.76 9.65 -28.56
N ILE A 171 11.09 9.66 -28.67
CA ILE A 171 11.85 8.56 -29.28
C ILE A 171 12.02 7.33 -28.36
N ARG A 172 11.63 7.44 -27.09
CA ARG A 172 11.55 6.36 -26.10
C ARG A 172 10.26 6.50 -25.30
N ALA A 173 9.14 6.21 -25.93
CA ALA A 173 7.79 6.63 -25.57
C ALA A 173 7.13 5.84 -24.42
N HIS A 174 7.84 5.63 -23.28
CA HIS A 174 7.19 5.19 -22.05
C HIS A 174 6.31 6.31 -21.51
N LYS A 175 5.05 6.00 -21.23
CA LYS A 175 4.03 6.97 -20.81
C LYS A 175 4.45 7.76 -19.56
N GLY A 176 4.90 7.07 -18.53
CA GLY A 176 5.32 7.68 -17.27
C GLY A 176 6.57 8.56 -17.45
N GLN A 177 7.51 8.15 -18.30
CA GLN A 177 8.72 8.93 -18.62
C GLN A 177 8.36 10.28 -19.24
N LEU A 178 7.50 10.28 -20.27
CA LEU A 178 7.04 11.49 -20.94
C LEU A 178 6.24 12.39 -19.98
N THR A 179 5.34 11.80 -19.19
CA THR A 179 4.56 12.51 -18.15
C THR A 179 5.48 13.20 -17.15
N THR A 180 6.49 12.51 -16.65
CA THR A 180 7.44 13.07 -15.67
C THR A 180 8.24 14.22 -16.27
N ALA A 181 8.77 14.06 -17.49
CA ALA A 181 9.54 15.10 -18.15
C ALA A 181 8.71 16.40 -18.30
N ARG A 182 7.48 16.28 -18.77
CA ARG A 182 6.55 17.43 -18.92
C ARG A 182 6.19 18.04 -17.57
N ASN A 183 6.02 17.24 -16.50
CA ASN A 183 5.79 17.74 -15.15
C ASN A 183 6.96 18.62 -14.68
N ILE A 184 8.19 18.14 -14.84
CA ILE A 184 9.39 18.88 -14.44
C ILE A 184 9.50 20.19 -15.23
N CYS A 185 9.33 20.18 -16.55
CA CYS A 185 9.33 21.41 -17.36
C CYS A 185 8.30 22.42 -16.87
N ARG A 186 7.06 21.97 -16.63
CA ARG A 186 5.98 22.84 -16.14
C ARG A 186 6.27 23.41 -14.75
N LEU A 187 6.84 22.61 -13.86
CA LEU A 187 7.18 23.05 -12.48
C LEU A 187 8.32 24.07 -12.46
N LEU A 188 9.19 24.05 -13.45
CA LEU A 188 10.36 24.94 -13.56
C LEU A 188 10.12 26.12 -14.51
N GLU A 189 8.92 26.24 -15.08
CA GLU A 189 8.57 27.39 -15.94
C GLU A 189 8.74 28.70 -15.18
N GLY A 190 9.50 29.62 -15.75
CA GLY A 190 9.80 30.92 -15.15
C GLY A 190 10.91 30.93 -14.09
N SER A 191 11.56 29.79 -13.82
CA SER A 191 12.71 29.78 -12.90
C SER A 191 13.92 30.51 -13.50
N GLU A 192 14.42 31.50 -12.76
CA GLU A 192 15.66 32.22 -13.12
C GLU A 192 16.91 31.35 -12.96
N LEU A 193 16.90 30.41 -12.02
CA LEU A 193 18.03 29.50 -11.78
C LEU A 193 18.20 28.52 -12.94
N ILE A 194 17.13 27.87 -13.37
CA ILE A 194 17.18 26.89 -14.47
C ILE A 194 17.57 27.57 -15.79
N ALA A 195 17.23 28.84 -16.01
CA ALA A 195 17.50 29.60 -17.22
C ALA A 195 18.95 30.08 -17.29
N ARG A 196 19.74 30.03 -16.23
CA ARG A 196 21.14 30.50 -16.23
C ARG A 196 22.01 29.74 -17.22
N PRO A 197 23.02 30.38 -17.83
CA PRO A 197 24.08 29.69 -18.56
C PRO A 197 24.80 28.67 -17.62
N LYS A 198 24.94 27.44 -18.08
CA LYS A 198 25.53 26.37 -17.28
C LYS A 198 27.03 26.19 -17.56
N LYS A 199 27.84 26.07 -16.50
CA LYS A 199 29.28 25.84 -16.59
C LYS A 199 29.65 24.37 -16.87
N HIS A 200 28.69 23.44 -16.70
CA HIS A 200 28.86 21.99 -16.82
C HIS A 200 28.13 21.44 -18.05
N VAL A 201 28.63 20.33 -18.58
CA VAL A 201 28.07 19.70 -19.78
C VAL A 201 26.80 18.90 -19.45
N GLN A 202 26.78 18.22 -18.33
CA GLN A 202 25.67 17.33 -17.94
C GLN A 202 25.51 17.24 -16.43
N ASP A 203 24.32 16.85 -15.98
CA ASP A 203 24.01 16.59 -14.58
C ASP A 203 24.30 15.12 -14.20
N PRO A 204 24.48 14.82 -12.90
CA PRO A 204 24.45 13.46 -12.41
C PRO A 204 23.13 12.74 -12.74
N TYR A 205 23.14 11.42 -12.80
CA TYR A 205 21.98 10.61 -13.17
C TYR A 205 20.77 10.83 -12.26
N SER A 206 20.99 11.07 -10.97
CA SER A 206 19.90 11.33 -10.03
C SER A 206 19.08 12.59 -10.37
N PHE A 207 19.61 13.47 -11.23
CA PHE A 207 18.91 14.65 -11.75
C PHE A 207 18.46 14.42 -13.20
N ARG A 208 19.37 14.15 -14.14
CA ARG A 208 18.98 14.05 -15.55
C ARG A 208 18.19 12.80 -15.92
N CYS A 209 18.17 11.76 -15.07
CA CYS A 209 17.40 10.55 -15.28
C CYS A 209 16.09 10.51 -14.44
N ILE A 210 15.67 11.66 -13.88
CA ILE A 210 14.37 11.77 -13.20
C ILE A 210 13.23 11.22 -14.08
N PRO A 211 13.10 11.58 -15.37
CA PRO A 211 12.01 11.07 -16.20
C PRO A 211 11.99 9.56 -16.34
N GLN A 212 13.15 8.92 -16.48
CA GLN A 212 13.27 7.48 -16.66
C GLN A 212 12.90 6.72 -15.38
N VAL A 213 13.34 7.18 -14.22
CA VAL A 213 13.14 6.50 -12.93
C VAL A 213 11.75 6.77 -12.37
N HIS A 214 11.35 8.04 -12.24
CA HIS A 214 10.00 8.38 -11.78
C HIS A 214 8.93 7.86 -12.76
N GLY A 215 9.23 7.88 -14.06
CA GLY A 215 8.33 7.39 -15.09
C GLY A 215 8.07 5.89 -14.97
N ALA A 216 9.10 5.08 -14.74
CA ALA A 216 8.95 3.65 -14.53
C ALA A 216 8.06 3.34 -13.30
N SER A 217 8.23 4.11 -12.23
CA SER A 217 7.37 3.98 -11.03
C SER A 217 5.92 4.36 -11.34
N LYS A 218 5.68 5.42 -12.16
CA LYS A 218 4.32 5.81 -12.57
C LYS A 218 3.63 4.72 -13.40
N ASP A 219 4.35 4.14 -14.37
CA ASP A 219 3.81 3.07 -15.20
C ASP A 219 3.48 1.83 -14.36
N THR A 220 4.28 1.53 -13.33
CA THR A 220 4.00 0.46 -12.37
C THR A 220 2.77 0.77 -11.51
N ILE A 221 2.62 2.01 -11.04
CA ILE A 221 1.43 2.45 -10.27
C ILE A 221 0.17 2.31 -11.13
N ASP A 222 0.21 2.68 -12.41
CA ASP A 222 -0.92 2.52 -13.35
C ASP A 222 -1.30 1.04 -13.53
N TYR A 223 -0.31 0.15 -13.66
CA TYR A 223 -0.55 -1.29 -13.73
C TYR A 223 -1.23 -1.82 -12.46
N VAL A 224 -0.71 -1.46 -11.28
CA VAL A 224 -1.25 -1.89 -9.98
C VAL A 224 -2.67 -1.38 -9.78
N GLU A 225 -2.98 -0.16 -10.20
CA GLU A 225 -4.33 0.40 -10.17
C GLU A 225 -5.32 -0.46 -10.96
N GLY A 226 -4.95 -0.90 -12.16
CA GLY A 226 -5.77 -1.78 -12.97
C GLY A 226 -6.07 -3.12 -12.28
N VAL A 227 -5.06 -3.74 -11.68
CA VAL A 227 -5.21 -5.00 -10.95
C VAL A 227 -6.11 -4.82 -9.72
N LEU A 228 -5.84 -3.82 -8.88
CA LEU A 228 -6.63 -3.58 -7.67
C LEU A 228 -8.07 -3.18 -7.99
N THR A 229 -8.28 -2.38 -9.03
CA THR A 229 -9.64 -2.00 -9.46
C THR A 229 -10.46 -3.22 -9.85
N THR A 230 -9.87 -4.18 -10.54
CA THR A 230 -10.52 -5.45 -10.85
C THR A 230 -10.85 -6.23 -9.57
N GLU A 231 -9.88 -6.38 -8.68
CA GLU A 231 -10.01 -7.18 -7.46
C GLU A 231 -11.11 -6.66 -6.52
N ILE A 232 -11.13 -5.35 -6.24
CA ILE A 232 -12.12 -4.76 -5.32
C ILE A 232 -13.55 -4.77 -5.87
N ASN A 233 -13.72 -5.01 -7.16
CA ASN A 233 -15.01 -5.18 -7.83
C ASN A 233 -15.32 -6.64 -8.15
N SER A 234 -14.68 -7.59 -7.45
CA SER A 234 -14.83 -9.03 -7.67
C SER A 234 -15.38 -9.75 -6.45
N THR A 235 -15.95 -10.91 -6.68
CA THR A 235 -16.26 -11.87 -5.63
C THR A 235 -15.06 -12.79 -5.42
N THR A 236 -14.43 -12.70 -4.26
CA THR A 236 -13.21 -13.44 -3.91
C THR A 236 -13.51 -14.49 -2.82
N ASP A 237 -14.54 -15.28 -3.02
CA ASP A 237 -15.05 -16.27 -2.06
C ASP A 237 -14.93 -17.71 -2.58
N ASN A 238 -15.19 -18.67 -1.69
CA ASN A 238 -15.30 -20.10 -1.98
C ASN A 238 -16.11 -20.82 -0.86
N PRO A 239 -17.04 -21.72 -1.23
CA PRO A 239 -17.62 -21.92 -2.56
C PRO A 239 -18.42 -20.71 -3.04
N THR A 240 -18.48 -20.51 -4.35
CA THR A 240 -19.26 -19.46 -4.98
C THR A 240 -20.66 -19.96 -5.28
N VAL A 241 -21.67 -19.14 -5.00
CA VAL A 241 -23.09 -19.46 -5.17
C VAL A 241 -23.64 -18.70 -6.37
N PHE A 242 -24.36 -19.40 -7.23
CA PHE A 242 -25.06 -18.87 -8.41
C PHE A 242 -26.56 -19.23 -8.27
N PRO A 243 -27.37 -18.36 -7.65
CA PRO A 243 -28.75 -18.68 -7.33
C PRO A 243 -29.64 -18.86 -8.56
N GLU A 244 -29.39 -18.10 -9.63
CA GLU A 244 -30.17 -18.18 -10.88
C GLU A 244 -29.96 -19.48 -11.62
N GLU A 245 -28.75 -20.05 -11.53
CA GLU A 245 -28.36 -21.31 -12.13
C GLU A 245 -28.55 -22.53 -11.22
N ASP A 246 -29.05 -22.32 -10.00
CA ASP A 246 -29.14 -23.35 -8.94
C ASP A 246 -27.81 -24.11 -8.74
N MET A 247 -26.69 -23.34 -8.71
CA MET A 247 -25.35 -23.92 -8.74
C MET A 247 -24.49 -23.41 -7.57
N VAL A 248 -23.71 -24.32 -6.97
CA VAL A 248 -22.66 -24.01 -5.99
C VAL A 248 -21.34 -24.63 -6.45
N VAL A 249 -20.32 -23.80 -6.60
CA VAL A 249 -19.03 -24.23 -7.17
C VAL A 249 -17.90 -23.99 -6.18
N SER A 250 -17.13 -25.03 -5.86
CA SER A 250 -15.87 -24.91 -5.16
C SER A 250 -14.77 -24.56 -6.17
N ALA A 251 -14.18 -23.38 -6.03
CA ALA A 251 -13.19 -22.81 -6.94
C ALA A 251 -12.09 -22.04 -6.19
N GLY A 252 -11.26 -21.30 -6.90
CA GLY A 252 -10.06 -20.66 -6.37
C GLY A 252 -10.09 -19.11 -6.34
N ASN A 253 -11.26 -18.48 -6.40
CA ASN A 253 -11.35 -17.01 -6.47
C ASN A 253 -10.84 -16.28 -5.23
N PHE A 254 -10.55 -16.98 -4.16
CA PHE A 254 -9.88 -16.46 -2.96
C PHE A 254 -8.36 -16.32 -3.14
N HIS A 255 -7.76 -16.87 -4.20
CA HIS A 255 -6.31 -16.91 -4.35
C HIS A 255 -5.76 -15.51 -4.68
N GLY A 256 -5.02 -14.93 -3.74
CA GLY A 256 -4.54 -13.55 -3.83
C GLY A 256 -3.33 -13.32 -4.74
N GLN A 257 -2.91 -14.28 -5.56
CA GLN A 257 -1.70 -14.17 -6.39
C GLN A 257 -1.66 -12.92 -7.29
N PRO A 258 -2.75 -12.51 -7.95
CA PRO A 258 -2.72 -11.30 -8.78
C PRO A 258 -2.32 -10.05 -8.01
N ILE A 259 -2.90 -9.86 -6.82
CA ILE A 259 -2.62 -8.68 -6.01
C ILE A 259 -1.32 -8.81 -5.20
N ALA A 260 -0.90 -10.02 -4.84
CA ALA A 260 0.40 -10.25 -4.21
C ALA A 260 1.55 -9.80 -5.13
N LEU A 261 1.53 -10.20 -6.41
CA LEU A 261 2.48 -9.73 -7.42
C LEU A 261 2.43 -8.21 -7.60
N ALA A 262 1.23 -7.64 -7.74
CA ALA A 262 1.06 -6.21 -7.93
C ALA A 262 1.61 -5.40 -6.74
N MET A 263 1.41 -5.87 -5.51
CA MET A 263 1.95 -5.21 -4.31
C MET A 263 3.47 -5.31 -4.20
N ASP A 264 4.07 -6.42 -4.58
CA ASP A 264 5.53 -6.55 -4.65
C ASP A 264 6.12 -5.60 -5.71
N PHE A 265 5.50 -5.49 -6.89
CA PHE A 265 5.91 -4.53 -7.92
C PHE A 265 5.80 -3.08 -7.43
N LEU A 266 4.73 -2.75 -6.72
CA LEU A 266 4.54 -1.41 -6.15
C LEU A 266 5.59 -1.09 -5.08
N ALA A 267 5.95 -2.06 -4.23
CA ALA A 267 7.01 -1.89 -3.24
C ALA A 267 8.35 -1.55 -3.90
N ILE A 268 8.72 -2.26 -4.97
CA ILE A 268 9.94 -1.99 -5.74
C ILE A 268 9.89 -0.59 -6.36
N ALA A 269 8.78 -0.22 -7.00
CA ALA A 269 8.61 1.08 -7.64
C ALA A 269 8.74 2.26 -6.66
N LEU A 270 8.18 2.13 -5.46
CA LEU A 270 8.28 3.16 -4.42
C LEU A 270 9.66 3.23 -3.78
N ALA A 271 10.32 2.09 -3.57
CA ALA A 271 11.69 2.06 -3.09
C ALA A 271 12.64 2.80 -4.04
N GLU A 272 12.43 2.71 -5.36
CA GLU A 272 13.22 3.45 -6.36
C GLU A 272 12.96 4.96 -6.31
N LEU A 273 11.72 5.41 -6.09
CA LEU A 273 11.44 6.85 -5.84
C LEU A 273 12.21 7.37 -4.62
N GLY A 274 12.23 6.60 -3.54
CA GLY A 274 13.02 6.93 -2.36
C GLY A 274 14.52 6.91 -2.63
N SER A 275 15.01 5.89 -3.33
CA SER A 275 16.43 5.72 -3.66
C SER A 275 16.97 6.88 -4.48
N ILE A 276 16.32 7.26 -5.56
CA ILE A 276 16.79 8.38 -6.40
C ILE A 276 16.70 9.71 -5.67
N SER A 277 15.70 9.90 -4.79
CA SER A 277 15.56 11.11 -3.98
C SER A 277 16.69 11.23 -2.96
N GLU A 278 17.06 10.15 -2.30
CA GLU A 278 18.21 10.12 -1.39
C GLU A 278 19.53 10.41 -2.13
N ARG A 279 19.71 9.90 -3.35
CA ARG A 279 20.89 10.23 -4.17
C ARG A 279 20.98 11.72 -4.51
N ARG A 280 19.85 12.41 -4.75
CA ARG A 280 19.82 13.87 -4.90
C ARG A 280 20.20 14.58 -3.61
N THR A 281 19.64 14.16 -2.49
CA THR A 281 20.01 14.68 -1.16
C THR A 281 21.51 14.60 -0.92
N TYR A 282 22.12 13.45 -1.20
CA TYR A 282 23.57 13.27 -1.11
C TYR A 282 24.35 14.27 -1.99
N LYS A 283 23.90 14.50 -3.23
CA LYS A 283 24.53 15.46 -4.14
C LYS A 283 24.40 16.91 -3.66
N LEU A 284 23.25 17.29 -3.13
CA LEU A 284 23.03 18.65 -2.61
C LEU A 284 23.97 18.98 -1.44
N ILE A 285 24.28 18.03 -0.57
CA ILE A 285 25.17 18.23 0.59
C ILE A 285 26.66 18.00 0.30
N SER A 286 27.01 17.61 -0.92
CA SER A 286 28.41 17.17 -1.24
C SER A 286 29.39 18.32 -1.47
N GLY A 287 28.97 19.57 -1.44
CA GLY A 287 29.80 20.72 -1.79
C GLY A 287 29.96 20.93 -3.30
N ALA A 288 29.17 20.26 -4.12
CA ALA A 288 29.17 20.44 -5.59
C ALA A 288 28.35 21.66 -6.01
N ARG A 289 28.62 22.17 -7.22
CA ARG A 289 27.86 23.28 -7.85
C ARG A 289 27.83 24.56 -7.00
N GLU A 290 28.95 24.88 -6.38
CA GLU A 290 29.11 26.09 -5.51
C GLU A 290 28.24 26.06 -4.24
N LEU A 291 27.54 24.95 -3.98
CA LEU A 291 26.84 24.74 -2.71
C LEU A 291 27.86 24.45 -1.59
N PRO A 292 27.68 25.00 -0.38
CA PRO A 292 28.56 24.67 0.73
C PRO A 292 28.41 23.20 1.15
N ALA A 293 29.51 22.56 1.52
CA ALA A 293 29.47 21.19 2.03
C ALA A 293 28.51 21.10 3.23
N PHE A 294 27.67 20.05 3.23
CA PHE A 294 26.59 19.85 4.22
C PHE A 294 25.58 21.01 4.32
N LEU A 295 25.55 21.91 3.34
CA LEU A 295 24.67 23.10 3.28
C LEU A 295 24.78 23.95 4.55
N VAL A 296 25.99 24.15 5.05
CA VAL A 296 26.24 24.88 6.31
C VAL A 296 27.47 25.77 6.20
N ALA A 297 27.42 26.91 6.88
CA ALA A 297 28.58 27.75 7.07
C ALA A 297 29.60 27.04 8.01
N LYS A 298 30.88 27.08 7.64
CA LYS A 298 31.99 26.46 8.38
C LYS A 298 31.79 24.96 8.63
N PRO A 299 31.74 24.13 7.54
CA PRO A 299 31.67 22.68 7.67
C PRO A 299 32.91 22.17 8.44
N GLY A 300 32.70 21.17 9.29
CA GLY A 300 33.71 20.67 10.24
C GLY A 300 33.53 21.24 11.65
N LEU A 301 33.22 22.54 11.79
CA LEU A 301 32.73 23.12 13.05
C LEU A 301 31.25 22.79 13.24
N ASN A 302 30.48 22.80 12.15
CA ASN A 302 29.06 22.49 12.11
C ASN A 302 28.84 21.28 11.18
N SER A 303 27.96 20.37 11.58
CA SER A 303 27.63 19.17 10.79
C SER A 303 26.56 19.44 9.72
N GLY A 304 25.78 20.52 9.84
CA GLY A 304 24.71 20.86 8.91
C GLY A 304 23.76 19.70 8.67
N PHE A 305 23.47 19.41 7.40
CA PHE A 305 22.56 18.34 6.97
C PHE A 305 23.23 16.98 6.76
N MET A 306 24.40 16.72 7.33
CA MET A 306 25.08 15.43 7.22
C MET A 306 24.20 14.29 7.75
N ILE A 307 23.66 14.42 8.97
CA ILE A 307 22.88 13.35 9.63
C ILE A 307 21.49 13.14 9.01
N PRO A 308 20.74 14.16 8.57
CA PRO A 308 19.52 13.94 7.77
C PRO A 308 19.74 13.06 6.53
N GLN A 309 20.88 13.20 5.83
CA GLN A 309 21.22 12.30 4.72
C GLN A 309 21.49 10.87 5.21
N TYR A 310 22.16 10.69 6.36
CA TYR A 310 22.36 9.36 6.96
C TYR A 310 21.01 8.70 7.29
N THR A 311 20.07 9.46 7.82
CA THR A 311 18.71 8.96 8.09
C THR A 311 18.03 8.51 6.81
N ALA A 312 18.05 9.31 5.74
CA ALA A 312 17.50 8.95 4.45
C ALA A 312 18.16 7.68 3.87
N ALA A 313 19.50 7.59 3.92
CA ALA A 313 20.24 6.43 3.45
C ALA A 313 19.90 5.15 4.24
N SER A 314 19.76 5.25 5.56
CA SER A 314 19.34 4.14 6.42
C SER A 314 17.95 3.61 6.05
N ILE A 315 16.98 4.52 5.82
CA ILE A 315 15.62 4.18 5.42
C ILE A 315 15.62 3.50 4.04
N VAL A 316 16.37 4.02 3.07
CA VAL A 316 16.51 3.42 1.74
C VAL A 316 17.12 2.02 1.84
N SER A 317 18.14 1.83 2.69
CA SER A 317 18.73 0.51 2.93
C SER A 317 17.71 -0.48 3.51
N GLN A 318 16.87 -0.05 4.47
CA GLN A 318 15.79 -0.88 5.01
C GLN A 318 14.77 -1.26 3.92
N SER A 319 14.38 -0.31 3.08
CA SER A 319 13.41 -0.53 1.99
C SER A 319 13.89 -1.57 0.99
N LYS A 320 15.21 -1.68 0.72
CA LYS A 320 15.76 -2.75 -0.13
C LYS A 320 15.42 -4.15 0.40
N GLY A 321 15.56 -4.37 1.70
CA GLY A 321 15.18 -5.65 2.33
C GLY A 321 13.68 -5.91 2.25
N LEU A 322 12.87 -4.86 2.36
CA LEU A 322 11.40 -4.95 2.24
C LEU A 322 10.93 -5.19 0.80
N CYS A 323 11.77 -5.00 -0.21
CA CYS A 323 11.45 -5.28 -1.61
C CYS A 323 11.68 -6.74 -2.03
N MET A 324 12.17 -7.61 -1.13
CA MET A 324 12.23 -9.04 -1.45
C MET A 324 10.79 -9.55 -1.70
N PRO A 325 10.53 -10.18 -2.86
CA PRO A 325 9.18 -10.58 -3.22
C PRO A 325 8.60 -11.61 -2.24
N ALA A 326 7.43 -11.32 -1.67
CA ALA A 326 6.67 -12.28 -0.88
C ALA A 326 5.85 -13.21 -1.78
N SER A 327 5.41 -12.73 -2.94
CA SER A 327 4.55 -13.44 -3.89
C SER A 327 5.19 -14.68 -4.56
N VAL A 328 6.49 -14.88 -4.38
CA VAL A 328 7.21 -16.07 -4.89
C VAL A 328 7.40 -17.15 -3.82
N ASP A 329 6.96 -16.90 -2.59
CA ASP A 329 7.02 -17.85 -1.48
C ASP A 329 5.70 -18.63 -1.38
N SER A 330 5.78 -19.89 -0.95
CA SER A 330 4.61 -20.72 -0.70
C SER A 330 4.96 -21.80 0.33
N ILE A 331 4.05 -21.99 1.29
CA ILE A 331 4.17 -23.00 2.34
C ILE A 331 2.89 -23.81 2.35
N PRO A 332 2.95 -25.16 2.21
CA PRO A 332 1.75 -25.99 2.25
C PRO A 332 1.11 -25.98 3.65
N SER A 333 -0.21 -26.01 3.67
CA SER A 333 -1.02 -26.04 4.89
C SER A 333 -2.20 -27.00 4.76
N SER A 334 -3.01 -27.16 5.82
CA SER A 334 -4.24 -27.97 5.80
C SER A 334 -4.02 -29.39 5.26
N GLN A 335 -2.96 -30.08 5.78
CA GLN A 335 -2.59 -31.43 5.34
C GLN A 335 -2.29 -31.56 3.82
N GLY A 336 -1.80 -30.46 3.21
CA GLY A 336 -1.44 -30.42 1.79
C GLY A 336 -2.60 -30.07 0.85
N GLN A 337 -3.80 -29.81 1.35
CA GLN A 337 -4.90 -29.32 0.51
C GLN A 337 -4.60 -27.91 -0.02
N GLU A 338 -3.96 -27.08 0.77
CA GLU A 338 -3.52 -25.73 0.43
C GLU A 338 -2.01 -25.76 0.13
N ASP A 339 -1.64 -26.42 -0.97
CA ASP A 339 -0.25 -26.71 -1.35
C ASP A 339 0.45 -25.55 -2.09
N HIS A 340 -0.32 -24.56 -2.55
CA HIS A 340 0.17 -23.31 -3.14
C HIS A 340 -0.65 -22.12 -2.62
N VAL A 341 0.03 -21.16 -1.99
CA VAL A 341 -0.56 -19.96 -1.40
C VAL A 341 0.12 -18.70 -1.93
N SER A 342 -0.52 -17.53 -1.79
CA SER A 342 -0.04 -16.29 -2.41
C SER A 342 0.95 -15.51 -1.57
N MET A 343 0.98 -15.69 -0.26
CA MET A 343 1.65 -14.81 0.72
C MET A 343 1.27 -13.32 0.55
N GLY A 344 0.07 -13.05 0.03
CA GLY A 344 -0.38 -11.69 -0.27
C GLY A 344 -0.47 -10.79 0.95
N SER A 345 -0.77 -11.32 2.13
CA SER A 345 -0.76 -10.56 3.38
C SER A 345 0.65 -10.08 3.76
N ASN A 346 1.68 -10.89 3.51
CA ASN A 346 3.07 -10.49 3.72
C ASN A 346 3.50 -9.43 2.68
N ALA A 347 3.09 -9.56 1.43
CA ALA A 347 3.29 -8.53 0.42
C ALA A 347 2.62 -7.20 0.83
N ALA A 348 1.41 -7.27 1.37
CA ALA A 348 0.60 -6.12 1.80
C ALA A 348 1.22 -5.35 2.97
N THR A 349 1.54 -6.02 4.06
CA THR A 349 2.10 -5.40 5.27
C THR A 349 3.50 -4.86 5.05
N LYS A 350 4.30 -5.54 4.23
CA LYS A 350 5.60 -5.08 3.78
C LYS A 350 5.50 -3.82 2.93
N LEU A 351 4.57 -3.78 1.97
CA LEU A 351 4.31 -2.61 1.13
C LEU A 351 3.93 -1.38 1.96
N TYR A 352 3.08 -1.53 2.97
CA TYR A 352 2.71 -0.45 3.88
C TYR A 352 3.97 0.23 4.47
N ARG A 353 4.93 -0.56 4.92
CA ARG A 353 6.19 -0.06 5.47
C ARG A 353 7.04 0.67 4.42
N VAL A 354 7.08 0.17 3.19
CA VAL A 354 7.80 0.83 2.07
C VAL A 354 7.16 2.18 1.74
N VAL A 355 5.84 2.28 1.71
CA VAL A 355 5.11 3.55 1.52
C VAL A 355 5.52 4.57 2.58
N CYS A 356 5.44 4.20 3.86
CA CYS A 356 5.82 5.08 4.97
C CYS A 356 7.31 5.49 4.90
N ASN A 357 8.18 4.58 4.51
CA ASN A 357 9.61 4.86 4.33
C ASN A 357 9.85 5.83 3.18
N THR A 358 9.18 5.65 2.04
CA THR A 358 9.30 6.55 0.89
C THR A 358 8.83 7.96 1.24
N GLU A 359 7.72 8.09 1.97
CA GLU A 359 7.23 9.39 2.45
C GLU A 359 8.28 10.10 3.32
N ARG A 360 8.89 9.38 4.28
CA ARG A 360 9.95 9.93 5.14
C ARG A 360 11.18 10.40 4.34
N VAL A 361 11.62 9.61 3.37
CA VAL A 361 12.77 9.97 2.51
C VAL A 361 12.46 11.21 1.67
N LEU A 362 11.27 11.30 1.09
CA LEU A 362 10.82 12.47 0.33
C LEU A 362 10.72 13.71 1.23
N ALA A 363 10.19 13.58 2.44
CA ALA A 363 10.12 14.67 3.40
C ALA A 363 11.51 15.16 3.82
N LEU A 364 12.46 14.25 4.07
CA LEU A 364 13.85 14.60 4.36
C LEU A 364 14.50 15.32 3.18
N SER A 365 14.25 14.88 1.96
CA SER A 365 14.76 15.53 0.75
C SER A 365 14.24 16.96 0.60
N LEU A 366 12.98 17.23 0.95
CA LEU A 366 12.38 18.56 0.90
C LEU A 366 13.03 19.54 1.88
N ILE A 367 13.42 19.08 3.07
CA ILE A 367 14.08 19.92 4.09
C ILE A 367 15.44 20.44 3.60
N HIS A 368 16.11 19.75 2.69
CA HIS A 368 17.42 20.13 2.18
C HIS A 368 17.37 21.21 1.07
N ILE A 369 16.21 21.58 0.66
CA ILE A 369 15.99 22.58 -0.38
C ILE A 369 15.56 23.91 0.25
#